data_93e3dd9d57d73e8065ce093525301441
#
_entry.id   93e3dd9d57d73e8065ce093525301441
#
_cell.length_a   1.000
_cell.length_b   1.000
_cell.length_c   1.000
_cell.angle_alpha   90.00
_cell.angle_beta   90.00
_cell.angle_gamma   90.00
#
_symmetry.space_group_name_H-M   'P 1'
#
loop_
_entity.id
_entity.type
_entity.pdbx_description
1 polymer ?
#
loop_
_entity_poly.entity_id
_entity_poly.type
_entity_poly.pdbx_seq_one_letter_code
_entity_poly.pdbx_strand_id
1 'polypeptide(L)'
;MSSIQIIADDRESKSPVIEALRSQNGVEVTVQRLVLGDYLLDERLLFERKTLRDFAVSLKDGRLFEQGVRLAASPLQKAIILEGRASDLADSGMRREALQGALISLTLFLGIPLLRSADADESARLMLYAAR
;
A
#
# COMPACT_ATOMS: atom_id res chain seq x y z
N MET A 1 0.99 5.21 -27.76
CA MET A 1 0.72 5.55 -26.36
C MET A 1 1.71 4.82 -25.46
N SER A 2 2.21 5.53 -24.49
CA SER A 2 3.13 4.92 -23.54
C SER A 2 2.38 4.04 -22.55
N SER A 3 3.00 2.95 -22.14
CA SER A 3 2.48 2.10 -21.08
C SER A 3 2.88 2.66 -19.72
N ILE A 4 2.10 2.29 -18.70
CA ILE A 4 2.44 2.58 -17.31
C ILE A 4 3.50 1.56 -16.89
N GLN A 5 4.66 2.03 -16.46
CA GLN A 5 5.74 1.17 -16.02
C GLN A 5 5.68 1.00 -14.51
N ILE A 6 5.53 -0.23 -14.04
CA ILE A 6 5.38 -0.53 -12.63
C ILE A 6 6.53 -1.44 -12.20
N ILE A 7 7.21 -1.04 -11.14
CA ILE A 7 8.13 -1.91 -10.42
C ILE A 7 7.39 -2.38 -9.16
N ALA A 8 7.22 -3.69 -9.03
CA ALA A 8 6.64 -4.31 -7.85
C ALA A 8 7.77 -4.92 -7.03
N ASP A 9 7.76 -4.64 -5.72
CA ASP A 9 8.76 -5.20 -4.83
C ASP A 9 8.68 -6.73 -4.83
N ASP A 10 9.82 -7.41 -4.74
CA ASP A 10 9.88 -8.86 -4.82
C ASP A 10 9.12 -9.56 -3.68
N ARG A 11 8.91 -8.88 -2.55
CA ARG A 11 8.09 -9.40 -1.46
C ARG A 11 6.61 -9.49 -1.83
N GLU A 12 6.20 -8.77 -2.89
CA GLU A 12 4.83 -8.82 -3.44
C GLU A 12 4.70 -9.85 -4.57
N SER A 13 5.75 -10.61 -4.88
CA SER A 13 5.79 -11.49 -6.07
C SER A 13 4.65 -12.51 -6.14
N LYS A 14 4.11 -12.92 -4.99
CA LYS A 14 2.99 -13.87 -4.93
C LYS A 14 1.65 -13.19 -4.67
N SER A 15 1.63 -11.86 -4.66
CA SER A 15 0.40 -11.11 -4.41
C SER A 15 -0.52 -11.16 -5.62
N PRO A 16 -1.84 -11.31 -5.42
CA PRO A 16 -2.80 -11.21 -6.51
C PRO A 16 -2.87 -9.82 -7.14
N VAL A 17 -2.30 -8.80 -6.49
CA VAL A 17 -2.22 -7.45 -7.06
C VAL A 17 -1.39 -7.45 -8.34
N ILE A 18 -0.30 -8.20 -8.40
CA ILE A 18 0.55 -8.25 -9.60
C ILE A 18 -0.23 -8.80 -10.79
N GLU A 19 -0.97 -9.88 -10.59
CA GLU A 19 -1.80 -10.44 -11.66
C GLU A 19 -2.88 -9.45 -12.11
N ALA A 20 -3.51 -8.78 -11.15
CA ALA A 20 -4.54 -7.79 -11.45
C ALA A 20 -3.96 -6.63 -12.27
N LEU A 21 -2.74 -6.17 -11.95
CA LEU A 21 -2.06 -5.14 -12.73
C LEU A 21 -1.73 -5.62 -14.13
N ARG A 22 -1.17 -6.83 -14.24
CA ARG A 22 -0.78 -7.38 -15.55
C ARG A 22 -1.96 -7.64 -16.48
N SER A 23 -3.14 -7.83 -15.93
CA SER A 23 -4.35 -8.04 -16.72
C SER A 23 -4.87 -6.75 -17.37
N GLN A 24 -4.36 -5.59 -16.97
CA GLN A 24 -4.81 -4.30 -17.49
C GLN A 24 -4.05 -3.93 -18.75
N ASN A 25 -4.75 -3.33 -19.71
CA ASN A 25 -4.12 -2.84 -20.94
C ASN A 25 -3.20 -1.66 -20.64
N GLY A 26 -2.06 -1.62 -21.33
CA GLY A 26 -1.14 -0.51 -21.22
C GLY A 26 -0.36 -0.49 -19.91
N VAL A 27 -0.15 -1.65 -19.28
CA VAL A 27 0.58 -1.78 -18.03
C VAL A 27 1.69 -2.81 -18.20
N GLU A 28 2.91 -2.46 -17.79
CA GLU A 28 4.05 -3.37 -17.75
C GLU A 28 4.54 -3.46 -16.32
N VAL A 29 4.65 -4.67 -15.79
CA VAL A 29 5.06 -4.92 -14.40
C VAL A 29 6.39 -5.69 -14.40
N THR A 30 7.37 -5.13 -13.71
CA THR A 30 8.66 -5.77 -13.45
C THR A 30 8.76 -6.02 -11.94
N VAL A 31 9.14 -7.23 -11.56
CA VAL A 31 9.31 -7.57 -10.14
C VAL A 31 10.79 -7.48 -9.82
N GLN A 32 11.13 -6.60 -8.85
CA GLN A 32 12.50 -6.48 -8.34
C GLN A 32 12.45 -5.87 -6.94
N ARG A 33 13.55 -5.96 -6.20
CA ARG A 33 13.61 -5.40 -4.86
C ARG A 33 13.53 -3.87 -4.91
N LEU A 34 12.60 -3.31 -4.14
CA LEU A 34 12.54 -1.87 -3.89
C LEU A 34 13.14 -1.56 -2.52
N VAL A 35 13.85 -0.46 -2.43
CA VAL A 35 14.42 0.01 -1.16
C VAL A 35 13.29 0.42 -0.20
N LEU A 36 12.21 0.97 -0.76
CA LEU A 36 11.08 1.49 0.01
C LEU A 36 9.80 1.30 -0.78
N GLY A 37 8.72 0.95 -0.06
CA GLY A 37 7.42 0.75 -0.67
C GLY A 37 7.27 -0.57 -1.40
N ASP A 38 6.09 -0.79 -1.95
CA ASP A 38 5.75 -2.06 -2.61
C ASP A 38 5.56 -1.91 -4.12
N TYR A 39 5.12 -0.75 -4.59
CA TYR A 39 4.87 -0.50 -6.01
C TYR A 39 5.33 0.90 -6.37
N LEU A 40 6.14 1.00 -7.42
CA LEU A 40 6.63 2.27 -7.94
C LEU A 40 6.13 2.41 -9.38
N LEU A 41 5.31 3.45 -9.63
CA LEU A 41 4.68 3.67 -10.93
C LEU A 41 5.33 4.85 -11.62
N ASP A 42 5.84 4.59 -12.84
CA ASP A 42 6.45 5.62 -13.69
C ASP A 42 7.55 6.43 -12.98
N GLU A 43 8.24 5.79 -12.05
CA GLU A 43 9.33 6.37 -11.25
C GLU A 43 8.91 7.60 -10.43
N ARG A 44 7.59 7.84 -10.26
CA ARG A 44 7.11 9.04 -9.58
C ARG A 44 6.05 8.82 -8.51
N LEU A 45 5.34 7.69 -8.54
CA LEU A 45 4.30 7.38 -7.55
C LEU A 45 4.69 6.14 -6.77
N LEU A 46 4.78 6.25 -5.47
CA LEU A 46 5.17 5.15 -4.59
C LEU A 46 3.99 4.73 -3.72
N PHE A 47 3.65 3.45 -3.76
CA PHE A 47 2.57 2.89 -2.95
C PHE A 47 3.09 1.84 -1.99
N GLU A 48 2.66 1.94 -0.73
CA GLU A 48 2.80 0.88 0.24
C GLU A 48 1.44 0.19 0.37
N ARG A 49 1.40 -1.11 0.09
CA ARG A 49 0.19 -1.90 0.25
C ARG A 49 0.23 -2.57 1.61
N LYS A 50 -0.84 -2.41 2.38
CA LYS A 50 -0.94 -3.00 3.71
C LYS A 50 -2.32 -3.62 3.85
N THR A 51 -2.38 -4.94 4.07
CA THR A 51 -3.66 -5.54 4.41
C THR A 51 -4.05 -5.12 5.83
N LEU A 52 -5.34 -5.10 6.12
CA LEU A 52 -5.80 -4.79 7.48
C LEU A 52 -5.21 -5.75 8.51
N ARG A 53 -5.02 -7.02 8.15
CA ARG A 53 -4.39 -8.00 9.04
C ARG A 53 -2.95 -7.63 9.33
N ASP A 54 -2.18 -7.29 8.30
CA ASP A 54 -0.77 -6.88 8.48
C ASP A 54 -0.68 -5.56 9.24
N PHE A 55 -1.65 -4.66 9.02
CA PHE A 55 -1.73 -3.41 9.76
C PHE A 55 -1.88 -3.68 11.26
N ALA A 56 -2.80 -4.58 11.62
CA ALA A 56 -3.02 -4.95 13.02
C ALA A 56 -1.77 -5.57 13.64
N VAL A 57 -1.09 -6.47 12.90
CA VAL A 57 0.14 -7.10 13.37
C VAL A 57 1.24 -6.07 13.58
N SER A 58 1.45 -5.18 12.61
CA SER A 58 2.50 -4.15 12.68
C SER A 58 2.23 -3.17 13.83
N LEU A 59 0.96 -2.84 14.07
CA LEU A 59 0.59 -1.96 15.18
C LEU A 59 0.88 -2.62 16.52
N LYS A 60 0.51 -3.89 16.69
CA LYS A 60 0.79 -4.64 17.92
C LYS A 60 2.28 -4.80 18.19
N ASP A 61 3.07 -5.02 17.13
CA ASP A 61 4.52 -5.21 17.24
C ASP A 61 5.28 -3.90 17.38
N GLY A 62 4.61 -2.76 17.28
CA GLY A 62 5.26 -1.45 17.39
C GLY A 62 6.04 -1.03 16.15
N ARG A 63 5.89 -1.72 15.02
CA ARG A 63 6.65 -1.44 13.79
C ARG A 63 5.98 -0.43 12.87
N LEU A 64 4.67 -0.22 13.04
CA LEU A 64 3.89 0.56 12.08
C LEU A 64 4.36 2.01 11.96
N PHE A 65 4.64 2.66 13.08
CA PHE A 65 5.06 4.05 13.08
C PHE A 65 6.42 4.21 12.40
N GLU A 66 7.38 3.32 12.71
CA GLU A 66 8.70 3.36 12.09
C GLU A 66 8.62 3.15 10.58
N GLN A 67 7.77 2.21 10.13
CA GLN A 67 7.52 2.00 8.71
C GLN A 67 6.96 3.27 8.07
N GLY A 68 6.04 3.93 8.76
CA GLY A 68 5.46 5.19 8.29
C GLY A 68 6.48 6.31 8.19
N VAL A 69 7.34 6.46 9.18
CA VAL A 69 8.38 7.49 9.16
C VAL A 69 9.29 7.32 7.94
N ARG A 70 9.69 6.10 7.63
CA ARG A 70 10.53 5.84 6.46
C ARG A 70 9.82 6.18 5.16
N LEU A 71 8.55 5.81 5.04
CA LEU A 71 7.76 6.14 3.85
C LEU A 71 7.58 7.65 3.71
N ALA A 72 7.26 8.32 4.80
CA ALA A 72 7.06 9.78 4.81
C ALA A 72 8.32 10.53 4.38
N ALA A 73 9.50 9.97 4.63
CA ALA A 73 10.77 10.60 4.26
C ALA A 73 11.06 10.56 2.77
N SER A 74 10.35 9.75 1.99
CA SER A 74 10.55 9.70 0.54
C SER A 74 10.14 11.03 -0.11
N PRO A 75 10.93 11.55 -1.07
CA PRO A 75 10.53 12.77 -1.79
C PRO A 75 9.46 12.51 -2.86
N LEU A 76 9.17 11.27 -3.17
CA LEU A 76 8.16 10.93 -4.17
C LEU A 76 6.76 11.18 -3.65
N GLN A 77 5.81 11.40 -4.56
CA GLN A 77 4.39 11.29 -4.20
C GLN A 77 4.12 9.87 -3.76
N LYS A 78 3.38 9.71 -2.69
CA LYS A 78 3.19 8.40 -2.09
C LYS A 78 1.84 8.29 -1.41
N ALA A 79 1.41 7.05 -1.23
CA ALA A 79 0.22 6.74 -0.44
C ALA A 79 0.32 5.34 0.14
N ILE A 80 -0.38 5.11 1.22
CA ILE A 80 -0.62 3.77 1.74
C ILE A 80 -1.97 3.33 1.18
N ILE A 81 -2.03 2.11 0.65
CA ILE A 81 -3.30 1.46 0.32
C ILE A 81 -3.57 0.45 1.42
N LEU A 82 -4.61 0.71 2.20
CA LEU A 82 -5.03 -0.15 3.28
C LEU A 82 -6.15 -1.05 2.76
N GLU A 83 -5.81 -2.32 2.54
CA GLU A 83 -6.64 -3.27 1.84
C GLU A 83 -7.34 -4.22 2.80
N GLY A 84 -8.62 -4.45 2.56
CA GLY A 84 -9.40 -5.42 3.31
C GLY A 84 -10.70 -4.86 3.82
N ARG A 85 -11.46 -5.71 4.51
CA ARG A 85 -12.77 -5.38 5.06
C ARG A 85 -12.70 -5.41 6.58
N ALA A 86 -13.62 -4.70 7.23
CA ALA A 86 -13.66 -4.66 8.69
C ALA A 86 -13.73 -6.07 9.32
N SER A 87 -14.40 -7.02 8.63
CA SER A 87 -14.47 -8.41 9.09
C SER A 87 -13.10 -9.08 9.21
N ASP A 88 -12.09 -8.61 8.46
CA ASP A 88 -10.73 -9.13 8.54
C ASP A 88 -10.08 -8.86 9.90
N LEU A 89 -10.61 -7.93 10.66
CA LEU A 89 -10.11 -7.56 11.98
C LEU A 89 -10.87 -8.25 13.13
N ALA A 90 -11.89 -9.04 12.81
CA ALA A 90 -12.81 -9.59 13.83
C ALA A 90 -12.08 -10.34 14.94
N ASP A 91 -11.06 -11.13 14.60
CA ASP A 91 -10.31 -11.94 15.55
C ASP A 91 -8.93 -11.37 15.88
N SER A 92 -8.65 -10.14 15.49
CA SER A 92 -7.31 -9.54 15.66
C SER A 92 -7.04 -9.07 17.08
N GLY A 93 -8.08 -8.88 17.89
CA GLY A 93 -7.96 -8.23 19.19
C GLY A 93 -7.66 -6.73 19.10
N MET A 94 -7.73 -6.17 17.88
CA MET A 94 -7.45 -4.75 17.66
C MET A 94 -8.60 -3.90 18.15
N ARG A 95 -8.30 -2.96 19.05
CA ARG A 95 -9.29 -2.00 19.53
C ARG A 95 -9.49 -0.91 18.51
N ARG A 96 -10.72 -0.47 18.36
CA ARG A 96 -11.07 0.59 17.42
C ARG A 96 -10.24 1.87 17.66
N GLU A 97 -10.09 2.23 18.95
CA GLU A 97 -9.33 3.43 19.33
C GLU A 97 -7.85 3.33 18.90
N ALA A 98 -7.26 2.13 19.01
CA ALA A 98 -5.89 1.91 18.60
C ALA A 98 -5.74 2.06 17.09
N LEU A 99 -6.68 1.51 16.32
CA LEU A 99 -6.71 1.67 14.87
C LEU A 99 -6.84 3.13 14.48
N GLN A 100 -7.78 3.84 15.09
CA GLN A 100 -8.00 5.26 14.80
C GLN A 100 -6.78 6.10 15.15
N GLY A 101 -6.14 5.83 16.28
CA GLY A 101 -4.92 6.53 16.66
C GLY A 101 -3.79 6.31 15.68
N ALA A 102 -3.63 5.07 15.21
CA ALA A 102 -2.62 4.75 14.20
C ALA A 102 -2.89 5.48 12.88
N LEU A 103 -4.14 5.52 12.44
CA LEU A 103 -4.51 6.23 11.22
C LEU A 103 -4.24 7.72 11.32
N ILE A 104 -4.53 8.32 12.47
CA ILE A 104 -4.24 9.73 12.73
C ILE A 104 -2.73 9.99 12.66
N SER A 105 -1.94 9.11 13.28
CA SER A 105 -0.48 9.26 13.27
C SER A 105 0.07 9.22 11.85
N LEU A 106 -0.37 8.28 11.03
CA LEU A 106 0.13 8.12 9.66
C LEU A 106 -0.31 9.25 8.75
N THR A 107 -1.57 9.70 8.86
CA THR A 107 -2.13 10.67 7.93
C THR A 107 -1.93 12.11 8.39
N LEU A 108 -2.41 12.44 9.58
CA LEU A 108 -2.38 13.83 10.07
C LEU A 108 -0.97 14.25 10.46
N PHE A 109 -0.24 13.41 11.20
CA PHE A 109 1.07 13.80 11.72
C PHE A 109 2.22 13.49 10.77
N LEU A 110 2.22 12.32 10.12
CA LEU A 110 3.26 11.99 9.15
C LEU A 110 2.94 12.48 7.74
N GLY A 111 1.71 12.90 7.49
CA GLY A 111 1.33 13.47 6.20
C GLY A 111 1.25 12.46 5.05
N ILE A 112 1.02 11.20 5.35
CA ILE A 112 0.94 10.16 4.32
C ILE A 112 -0.51 10.00 3.89
N PRO A 113 -0.84 10.25 2.60
CA PRO A 113 -2.18 9.94 2.10
C PRO A 113 -2.48 8.46 2.28
N LEU A 114 -3.74 8.16 2.64
CA LEU A 114 -4.17 6.79 2.83
C LEU A 114 -5.42 6.53 2.03
N LEU A 115 -5.39 5.47 1.22
CA LEU A 115 -6.51 5.03 0.41
C LEU A 115 -7.01 3.69 0.95
N ARG A 116 -8.32 3.48 0.87
CA ARG A 116 -8.93 2.23 1.27
C ARG A 116 -9.26 1.40 0.04
N SER A 117 -9.03 0.09 0.12
CA SER A 117 -9.47 -0.84 -0.90
C SER A 117 -10.08 -2.07 -0.24
N ALA A 118 -11.00 -2.73 -0.93
CA ALA A 118 -11.64 -3.93 -0.42
C ALA A 118 -10.80 -5.18 -0.69
N ASP A 119 -10.06 -5.20 -1.80
CA ASP A 119 -9.35 -6.38 -2.26
C ASP A 119 -8.20 -6.01 -3.21
N ALA A 120 -7.48 -7.02 -3.67
CA ALA A 120 -6.32 -6.84 -4.54
C ALA A 120 -6.68 -6.19 -5.88
N ASP A 121 -7.83 -6.54 -6.45
CA ASP A 121 -8.27 -5.94 -7.72
C ASP A 121 -8.50 -4.44 -7.56
N GLU A 122 -9.14 -4.05 -6.48
CA GLU A 122 -9.37 -2.64 -6.21
C GLU A 122 -8.06 -1.91 -5.92
N SER A 123 -7.13 -2.52 -5.19
CA SER A 123 -5.82 -1.92 -4.96
C SER A 123 -5.12 -1.64 -6.29
N ALA A 124 -5.14 -2.60 -7.21
CA ALA A 124 -4.56 -2.41 -8.54
C ALA A 124 -5.23 -1.26 -9.29
N ARG A 125 -6.56 -1.19 -9.25
CA ARG A 125 -7.29 -0.11 -9.94
C ARG A 125 -6.96 1.27 -9.37
N LEU A 126 -6.85 1.38 -8.04
CA LEU A 126 -6.51 2.66 -7.42
C LEU A 126 -5.15 3.17 -7.87
N MET A 127 -4.16 2.28 -7.94
CA MET A 127 -2.83 2.66 -8.42
C MET A 127 -2.90 3.17 -9.87
N LEU A 128 -3.64 2.48 -10.73
CA LEU A 128 -3.75 2.86 -12.13
C LEU A 128 -4.54 4.17 -12.31
N TYR A 129 -5.58 4.40 -11.51
CA TYR A 129 -6.28 5.69 -11.53
C TYR A 129 -5.34 6.83 -11.16
N ALA A 130 -4.49 6.62 -10.18
CA ALA A 130 -3.52 7.64 -9.77
C ALA A 130 -2.47 7.92 -10.86
N ALA A 131 -2.09 6.91 -11.62
CA ALA A 131 -1.05 7.05 -12.65
C ALA A 131 -1.56 7.67 -13.94
N ARG A 132 -2.87 7.66 -14.17
CA ARG A 132 -3.48 8.16 -15.41
C ARG A 132 -3.89 9.62 -15.33
#